data_96dabecead555c4d5fc3609991a87d3b
#
_entry.id   96dabecead555c4d5fc3609991a87d3b
#
_cell.length_a   1.000
_cell.length_b   1.000
_cell.length_c   1.000
_cell.angle_alpha   90.00
_cell.angle_beta   90.00
_cell.angle_gamma   90.00
#
_symmetry.space_group_name_H-M   'P 1'
#
loop_
_entity.id
_entity.type
_entity.pdbx_description
1 polymer ?
#
loop_
_entity_poly.entity_id
_entity_poly.type
_entity_poly.pdbx_seq_one_letter_code
_entity_poly.pdbx_strand_id
1 'polypeptide(L)'
;LKRTHNTTDDKILSLIECNNEEVKQENSNKNPTVNSVQRDYMAGEVSKDLTMRMLLPPEIVKAHEEGIIHFHDADYYAQHMHNCDLVNLDDMLQNGTVISGTLIEKPHSFSTACNIATQIIAQVASSQYGGQSISLTHLAPFVDVSRKKIRRDVEAEMRDLGIDPGEEKISEIVEKRLREEIKRGVQTIQYQVVTLMTTNGQAPFVTVFMYLNEARSKAEKHD
;
A
#
# COMPACT_ATOMS: atom_id res chain seq x y z
N LEU A 1 15.10 -44.48 9.83
CA LEU A 1 15.17 -43.13 10.40
C LEU A 1 13.90 -42.91 11.20
N LYS A 2 14.02 -42.80 12.51
CA LYS A 2 12.92 -42.40 13.39
C LYS A 2 12.61 -40.93 13.06
N ARG A 3 11.44 -40.66 12.44
CA ARG A 3 10.96 -39.28 12.29
C ARG A 3 10.58 -38.75 13.67
N THR A 4 11.25 -37.72 14.11
CA THR A 4 10.89 -37.00 15.34
C THR A 4 10.01 -35.82 14.93
N HIS A 5 8.79 -35.75 15.48
CA HIS A 5 7.91 -34.61 15.35
C HIS A 5 8.19 -33.63 16.48
N ASN A 6 8.06 -32.35 16.19
CA ASN A 6 8.02 -31.29 17.19
C ASN A 6 6.79 -30.38 16.92
N THR A 7 6.52 -29.47 17.84
CA THR A 7 5.36 -28.58 17.73
C THR A 7 5.38 -27.69 16.49
N THR A 8 6.56 -27.31 16.00
CA THR A 8 6.71 -26.52 14.76
C THR A 8 6.35 -27.34 13.54
N ASP A 9 6.80 -28.60 13.50
CA ASP A 9 6.43 -29.55 12.41
C ASP A 9 4.91 -29.76 12.36
N ASP A 10 4.25 -29.94 13.51
CA ASP A 10 2.80 -30.12 13.59
C ASP A 10 2.04 -28.89 13.11
N LYS A 11 2.51 -27.69 13.46
CA LYS A 11 1.93 -26.43 12.97
C LYS A 11 2.08 -26.30 11.46
N ILE A 12 3.27 -26.56 10.91
CA ILE A 12 3.53 -26.51 9.46
C ILE A 12 2.62 -27.50 8.73
N LEU A 13 2.47 -28.74 9.25
CA LEU A 13 1.56 -29.72 8.66
C LEU A 13 0.11 -29.24 8.67
N SER A 14 -0.36 -28.65 9.76
CA SER A 14 -1.71 -28.10 9.86
C SER A 14 -1.97 -26.95 8.88
N LEU A 15 -0.95 -26.14 8.55
CA LEU A 15 -1.04 -25.12 7.51
C LEU A 15 -1.19 -25.74 6.12
N ILE A 16 -0.39 -26.76 5.82
CA ILE A 16 -0.44 -27.47 4.52
C ILE A 16 -1.82 -28.15 4.31
N GLU A 17 -2.36 -28.73 5.38
CA GLU A 17 -3.67 -29.38 5.38
C GLU A 17 -4.85 -28.41 5.46
N CYS A 18 -4.60 -27.12 5.57
CA CYS A 18 -5.61 -26.06 5.72
C CYS A 18 -6.54 -26.25 6.95
N ASN A 19 -6.05 -26.89 8.01
CA ASN A 19 -6.83 -27.18 9.23
C ASN A 19 -6.30 -26.42 10.46
N ASN A 20 -5.38 -25.47 10.31
CA ASN A 20 -4.88 -24.62 11.38
C ASN A 20 -5.94 -23.62 11.83
N GLU A 21 -6.47 -23.80 13.03
CA GLU A 21 -7.53 -22.96 13.57
C GLU A 21 -7.05 -21.57 13.98
N GLU A 22 -5.79 -21.42 14.41
CA GLU A 22 -5.20 -20.12 14.77
C GLU A 22 -5.19 -19.19 13.54
N VAL A 23 -4.72 -19.70 12.40
CA VAL A 23 -4.66 -18.95 11.15
C VAL A 23 -6.05 -18.63 10.60
N LYS A 24 -7.04 -19.53 10.77
CA LYS A 24 -8.41 -19.27 10.35
C LYS A 24 -9.09 -18.16 11.16
N GLN A 25 -8.69 -17.99 12.41
CA GLN A 25 -9.24 -16.97 13.32
C GLN A 25 -8.44 -15.67 13.30
N GLU A 26 -7.26 -15.67 12.70
CA GLU A 26 -6.42 -14.49 12.61
C GLU A 26 -7.12 -13.41 11.76
N ASN A 27 -7.23 -12.22 12.33
CA ASN A 27 -7.76 -11.04 11.62
C ASN A 27 -6.67 -10.46 10.70
N SER A 28 -6.18 -11.25 9.77
CA SER A 28 -5.17 -10.84 8.81
C SER A 28 -5.78 -10.67 7.42
N ASN A 29 -5.15 -9.81 6.61
CA ASN A 29 -5.54 -9.60 5.22
C ASN A 29 -5.04 -10.73 4.29
N LYS A 30 -4.56 -11.83 4.86
CA LYS A 30 -4.00 -12.98 4.15
C LYS A 30 -5.02 -14.11 4.07
N ASN A 31 -5.20 -14.68 2.90
CA ASN A 31 -6.03 -15.87 2.72
C ASN A 31 -5.17 -17.14 2.86
N PRO A 32 -5.35 -17.94 3.93
CA PRO A 32 -4.51 -19.11 4.21
C PRO A 32 -4.62 -20.25 3.18
N THR A 33 -5.58 -20.19 2.26
CA THR A 33 -5.74 -21.19 1.18
C THR A 33 -4.90 -20.86 -0.06
N VAL A 34 -4.31 -19.68 -0.13
CA VAL A 34 -3.45 -19.26 -1.24
C VAL A 34 -2.03 -19.79 -1.03
N ASN A 35 -1.45 -20.44 -2.00
CA ASN A 35 -0.14 -21.11 -1.89
C ASN A 35 1.00 -20.19 -1.45
N SER A 36 1.07 -18.96 -1.93
CA SER A 36 2.07 -17.98 -1.50
C SER A 36 1.90 -17.58 -0.05
N VAL A 37 0.65 -17.45 0.42
CA VAL A 37 0.33 -17.16 1.81
C VAL A 37 0.70 -18.32 2.72
N GLN A 38 0.41 -19.56 2.32
CA GLN A 38 0.84 -20.76 3.08
C GLN A 38 2.36 -20.80 3.26
N ARG A 39 3.11 -20.49 2.20
CA ARG A 39 4.57 -20.43 2.26
C ARG A 39 5.06 -19.34 3.21
N ASP A 40 4.41 -18.20 3.25
CA ASP A 40 4.72 -17.10 4.18
C ASP A 40 4.45 -17.50 5.64
N TYR A 41 3.31 -18.14 5.92
CA TYR A 41 3.02 -18.69 7.25
C TYR A 41 4.03 -19.77 7.69
N MET A 42 4.40 -20.67 6.78
CA MET A 42 5.43 -21.68 7.08
C MET A 42 6.77 -21.03 7.42
N ALA A 43 7.16 -20.01 6.67
CA ALA A 43 8.37 -19.24 6.96
C ALA A 43 8.27 -18.51 8.31
N GLY A 44 7.13 -17.98 8.66
CA GLY A 44 6.84 -17.36 9.95
C GLY A 44 6.99 -18.34 11.10
N GLU A 45 6.41 -19.54 11.01
CA GLU A 45 6.55 -20.57 12.08
C GLU A 45 8.01 -21.02 12.27
N VAL A 46 8.77 -21.18 11.19
CA VAL A 46 10.21 -21.49 11.27
C VAL A 46 10.98 -20.32 11.90
N SER A 47 10.70 -19.09 11.50
CA SER A 47 11.32 -17.88 12.06
C SER A 47 11.02 -17.73 13.55
N LYS A 48 9.76 -17.98 13.95
CA LYS A 48 9.33 -17.95 15.34
C LYS A 48 10.07 -18.98 16.20
N ASP A 49 10.16 -20.23 15.73
CA ASP A 49 10.93 -21.28 16.40
C ASP A 49 12.40 -20.88 16.57
N LEU A 50 13.02 -20.37 15.49
CA LEU A 50 14.40 -19.91 15.53
C LEU A 50 14.58 -18.76 16.54
N THR A 51 13.69 -17.80 16.56
CA THR A 51 13.69 -16.67 17.47
C THR A 51 13.63 -17.12 18.92
N MET A 52 12.65 -17.95 19.25
CA MET A 52 12.43 -18.41 20.63
C MET A 52 13.52 -19.37 21.10
N ARG A 53 14.03 -20.23 20.24
CA ARG A 53 14.99 -21.26 20.62
C ARG A 53 16.45 -20.81 20.59
N MET A 54 16.81 -19.83 19.72
CA MET A 54 18.22 -19.52 19.46
C MET A 54 18.57 -18.03 19.58
N LEU A 55 17.65 -17.12 19.33
CA LEU A 55 18.00 -15.70 19.19
C LEU A 55 17.68 -14.88 20.44
N LEU A 56 16.58 -15.17 21.13
CA LEU A 56 16.21 -14.48 22.35
C LEU A 56 16.97 -15.00 23.56
N PRO A 57 17.28 -14.13 24.54
CA PRO A 57 17.79 -14.56 25.86
C PRO A 57 16.82 -15.53 26.51
N PRO A 58 17.33 -16.62 27.13
CA PRO A 58 16.47 -17.65 27.77
C PRO A 58 15.49 -17.10 28.79
N GLU A 59 15.86 -16.05 29.52
CA GLU A 59 15.00 -15.40 30.50
C GLU A 59 13.80 -14.70 29.89
N ILE A 60 13.95 -14.15 28.68
CA ILE A 60 12.84 -13.52 27.91
C ILE A 60 11.88 -14.60 27.41
N VAL A 61 12.43 -15.69 26.88
CA VAL A 61 11.63 -16.84 26.42
C VAL A 61 10.82 -17.40 27.56
N LYS A 62 11.47 -17.65 28.69
CA LYS A 62 10.81 -18.15 29.89
C LYS A 62 9.70 -17.22 30.39
N ALA A 63 9.96 -15.92 30.44
CA ALA A 63 8.96 -14.94 30.87
C ALA A 63 7.75 -14.90 29.93
N HIS A 64 7.98 -15.11 28.64
CA HIS A 64 6.90 -15.21 27.64
C HIS A 64 6.08 -16.50 27.83
N GLU A 65 6.74 -17.66 28.01
CA GLU A 65 6.09 -18.95 28.22
C GLU A 65 5.29 -18.99 29.52
N GLU A 66 5.79 -18.34 30.58
CA GLU A 66 5.10 -18.20 31.87
C GLU A 66 3.97 -17.14 31.85
N GLY A 67 3.79 -16.41 30.72
CA GLY A 67 2.77 -15.39 30.60
C GLY A 67 3.05 -14.11 31.40
N ILE A 68 4.28 -13.88 31.84
CA ILE A 68 4.68 -12.67 32.57
C ILE A 68 4.77 -11.49 31.55
N ILE A 69 5.28 -11.76 30.36
CA ILE A 69 5.32 -10.84 29.23
C ILE A 69 4.75 -11.51 28.00
N HIS A 70 4.34 -10.70 27.02
CA HIS A 70 4.06 -11.17 25.67
C HIS A 70 5.10 -10.62 24.71
N PHE A 71 5.95 -11.50 24.16
CA PHE A 71 6.87 -11.13 23.09
C PHE A 71 6.11 -11.21 21.76
N HIS A 72 5.70 -10.06 21.27
CA HIS A 72 4.88 -9.94 20.07
C HIS A 72 5.71 -10.09 18.79
N ASP A 73 5.12 -10.61 17.72
CA ASP A 73 5.72 -10.72 16.39
C ASP A 73 7.08 -11.44 16.35
N ALA A 74 7.20 -12.53 17.12
CA ALA A 74 8.43 -13.31 17.20
C ALA A 74 8.84 -13.92 15.84
N ASP A 75 7.90 -14.10 14.94
CA ASP A 75 8.09 -14.56 13.56
C ASP A 75 8.82 -13.54 12.68
N TYR A 76 8.73 -12.23 12.99
CA TYR A 76 9.43 -11.15 12.29
C TYR A 76 10.73 -10.69 12.98
N TYR A 77 11.13 -11.33 14.07
CA TYR A 77 12.34 -10.95 14.79
C TYR A 77 13.63 -11.40 14.10
N ALA A 78 13.65 -12.62 13.58
CA ALA A 78 14.83 -13.17 12.89
C ALA A 78 15.06 -12.50 11.53
N GLN A 79 13.99 -12.08 10.86
CA GLN A 79 14.00 -11.40 9.57
C GLN A 79 13.12 -10.17 9.65
N HIS A 80 13.78 -9.02 9.81
CA HIS A 80 13.08 -7.76 10.05
C HIS A 80 12.21 -7.34 8.85
N MET A 81 10.94 -7.11 9.12
CA MET A 81 10.02 -6.41 8.25
C MET A 81 9.43 -5.21 9.00
N HIS A 82 9.00 -4.19 8.28
CA HIS A 82 8.27 -3.09 8.90
C HIS A 82 6.89 -3.56 9.34
N ASN A 83 6.45 -3.13 10.53
CA ASN A 83 5.08 -3.37 10.95
C ASN A 83 4.13 -2.39 10.25
N CYS A 84 4.25 -1.10 10.57
CA CYS A 84 3.38 -0.05 10.02
C CYS A 84 4.20 1.11 9.49
N ASP A 85 3.74 1.69 8.38
CA ASP A 85 4.45 2.78 7.72
C ASP A 85 3.55 4.02 7.54
N LEU A 86 4.14 5.19 7.71
CA LEU A 86 3.58 6.47 7.28
C LEU A 86 4.21 6.83 5.94
N VAL A 87 3.42 6.74 4.87
CA VAL A 87 3.92 6.93 3.51
C VAL A 87 3.85 8.40 3.13
N ASN A 88 5.00 9.02 2.90
CA ASN A 88 5.08 10.41 2.44
C ASN A 88 4.92 10.48 0.92
N LEU A 89 3.67 10.36 0.45
CA LEU A 89 3.35 10.48 -0.98
C LEU A 89 3.72 11.85 -1.56
N ASP A 90 3.70 12.92 -0.75
CA ASP A 90 4.07 14.25 -1.22
C ASP A 90 5.52 14.28 -1.73
N ASP A 91 6.46 13.83 -0.91
CA ASP A 91 7.87 13.77 -1.28
C ASP A 91 8.10 12.83 -2.48
N MET A 92 7.55 11.62 -2.40
CA MET A 92 7.72 10.58 -3.42
C MET A 92 7.16 11.00 -4.78
N LEU A 93 6.05 11.74 -4.82
CA LEU A 93 5.44 12.22 -6.06
C LEU A 93 6.07 13.52 -6.58
N GLN A 94 6.53 14.41 -5.69
CA GLN A 94 7.13 15.69 -6.11
C GLN A 94 8.59 15.55 -6.56
N ASN A 95 9.34 14.68 -5.90
CA ASN A 95 10.78 14.51 -6.13
C ASN A 95 11.13 13.24 -6.92
N GLY A 96 10.12 12.41 -7.19
CA GLY A 96 10.30 11.08 -7.76
C GLY A 96 10.59 10.02 -6.71
N THR A 97 10.49 8.77 -7.10
CA THR A 97 10.71 7.62 -6.22
C THR A 97 11.27 6.44 -7.00
N VAL A 98 11.83 5.46 -6.29
CA VAL A 98 12.30 4.22 -6.91
C VAL A 98 11.31 3.09 -6.60
N ILE A 99 10.76 2.49 -7.63
CA ILE A 99 9.85 1.34 -7.53
C ILE A 99 10.50 0.17 -8.27
N SER A 100 10.72 -0.93 -7.56
CA SER A 100 11.35 -2.14 -8.12
C SER A 100 12.67 -1.86 -8.88
N GLY A 101 13.49 -0.96 -8.35
CA GLY A 101 14.77 -0.58 -8.94
C GLY A 101 14.68 0.41 -10.11
N THR A 102 13.50 0.86 -10.48
CA THR A 102 13.28 1.85 -11.56
C THR A 102 12.95 3.21 -10.96
N LEU A 103 13.68 4.24 -11.40
CA LEU A 103 13.35 5.63 -11.04
C LEU A 103 12.06 6.05 -11.75
N ILE A 104 11.10 6.49 -10.96
CA ILE A 104 9.83 7.05 -11.41
C ILE A 104 9.88 8.55 -11.17
N GLU A 105 9.78 9.30 -12.25
CA GLU A 105 9.79 10.75 -12.22
C GLU A 105 8.47 11.34 -11.72
N LYS A 106 8.49 12.63 -11.42
CA LYS A 106 7.29 13.40 -11.04
C LYS A 106 6.17 13.24 -12.05
N PRO A 107 4.94 12.91 -11.62
CA PRO A 107 3.80 12.78 -12.52
C PRO A 107 3.42 14.08 -13.23
N HIS A 108 2.98 13.94 -14.47
CA HIS A 108 2.51 15.07 -15.33
C HIS A 108 0.98 15.14 -15.44
N SER A 109 0.26 14.41 -14.60
CA SER A 109 -1.20 14.48 -14.48
C SER A 109 -1.67 13.87 -13.17
N PHE A 110 -2.89 14.21 -12.75
CA PHE A 110 -3.55 13.60 -11.61
C PHE A 110 -3.74 12.08 -11.79
N SER A 111 -4.15 11.67 -12.97
CA SER A 111 -4.32 10.25 -13.30
C SER A 111 -3.02 9.46 -13.15
N THR A 112 -1.90 10.02 -13.63
CA THR A 112 -0.57 9.39 -13.46
C THR A 112 -0.15 9.37 -11.99
N ALA A 113 -0.42 10.44 -11.23
CA ALA A 113 -0.13 10.49 -9.80
C ALA A 113 -0.90 9.42 -9.03
N CYS A 114 -2.18 9.18 -9.35
CA CYS A 114 -2.98 8.11 -8.76
C CYS A 114 -2.38 6.73 -9.07
N ASN A 115 -1.97 6.48 -10.30
CA ASN A 115 -1.33 5.22 -10.68
C ASN A 115 -0.02 4.98 -9.92
N ILE A 116 0.84 6.00 -9.85
CA ILE A 116 2.11 5.89 -9.11
C ILE A 116 1.85 5.68 -7.61
N ALA A 117 0.90 6.40 -7.03
CA ALA A 117 0.51 6.21 -5.63
C ALA A 117 0.09 4.77 -5.34
N THR A 118 -0.67 4.13 -6.22
CA THR A 118 -1.05 2.72 -6.04
C THR A 118 0.12 1.77 -6.14
N GLN A 119 1.11 2.04 -6.99
CA GLN A 119 2.34 1.25 -7.06
C GLN A 119 3.21 1.43 -5.80
N ILE A 120 3.27 2.65 -5.25
CA ILE A 120 3.92 2.91 -3.96
C ILE A 120 3.24 2.10 -2.85
N ILE A 121 1.91 2.15 -2.78
CA ILE A 121 1.12 1.37 -1.81
C ILE A 121 1.44 -0.12 -1.92
N ALA A 122 1.50 -0.65 -3.14
CA ALA A 122 1.84 -2.05 -3.40
C ALA A 122 3.26 -2.41 -2.95
N GLN A 123 4.23 -1.55 -3.25
CA GLN A 123 5.63 -1.75 -2.88
C GLN A 123 5.80 -1.74 -1.35
N VAL A 124 5.17 -0.78 -0.66
CA VAL A 124 5.18 -0.71 0.80
C VAL A 124 4.51 -1.95 1.40
N ALA A 125 3.32 -2.32 0.94
CA ALA A 125 2.61 -3.51 1.41
C ALA A 125 3.38 -4.82 1.18
N SER A 126 4.27 -4.88 0.18
CA SER A 126 5.14 -6.04 -0.06
C SER A 126 6.33 -6.13 0.90
N SER A 127 6.62 -5.07 1.65
CA SER A 127 7.78 -4.95 2.53
C SER A 127 7.39 -4.84 4.02
N GLN A 128 6.10 -4.97 4.33
CA GLN A 128 5.56 -4.87 5.68
C GLN A 128 4.55 -5.97 5.96
N TYR A 129 4.22 -6.19 7.24
CA TYR A 129 3.20 -7.15 7.67
C TYR A 129 1.98 -6.49 8.34
N GLY A 130 2.04 -5.20 8.65
CA GLY A 130 0.93 -4.42 9.19
C GLY A 130 0.26 -3.53 8.15
N GLY A 131 -0.11 -2.32 8.55
CA GLY A 131 -0.80 -1.35 7.70
C GLY A 131 0.06 -0.16 7.31
N GLN A 132 -0.42 0.61 6.36
CA GLN A 132 0.19 1.85 5.95
C GLN A 132 -0.82 2.99 5.98
N SER A 133 -0.35 4.19 6.25
CA SER A 133 -1.14 5.41 6.23
C SER A 133 -0.68 6.32 5.10
N ILE A 134 -1.62 6.83 4.35
CA ILE A 134 -1.40 7.80 3.26
C ILE A 134 -2.28 9.03 3.46
N SER A 135 -1.89 10.18 2.90
CA SER A 135 -2.75 11.35 2.80
C SER A 135 -3.17 11.58 1.35
N LEU A 136 -4.48 11.66 1.09
CA LEU A 136 -4.99 11.99 -0.24
C LEU A 136 -4.72 13.44 -0.62
N THR A 137 -4.52 14.32 0.37
CA THR A 137 -4.16 15.73 0.12
C THR A 137 -2.84 15.85 -0.64
N HIS A 138 -1.95 14.88 -0.53
CA HIS A 138 -0.69 14.83 -1.28
C HIS A 138 -0.89 14.68 -2.80
N LEU A 139 -2.10 14.32 -3.25
CA LEU A 139 -2.46 14.25 -4.68
C LEU A 139 -3.00 15.60 -5.21
N ALA A 140 -3.44 16.50 -4.35
CA ALA A 140 -4.07 17.77 -4.74
C ALA A 140 -3.18 18.64 -5.67
N PRO A 141 -1.85 18.75 -5.49
CA PRO A 141 -1.00 19.50 -6.42
C PRO A 141 -1.11 19.05 -7.88
N PHE A 142 -1.40 17.76 -8.11
CA PHE A 142 -1.52 17.20 -9.46
C PHE A 142 -2.86 17.49 -10.14
N VAL A 143 -3.86 17.93 -9.39
CA VAL A 143 -5.13 18.46 -9.94
C VAL A 143 -4.85 19.72 -10.75
N ASP A 144 -4.06 20.65 -10.21
CA ASP A 144 -3.65 21.86 -10.93
C ASP A 144 -2.78 21.56 -12.17
N VAL A 145 -1.89 20.55 -12.05
CA VAL A 145 -1.10 20.06 -13.20
C VAL A 145 -2.02 19.56 -14.32
N SER A 146 -3.02 18.75 -13.99
CA SER A 146 -4.03 18.28 -14.96
C SER A 146 -4.89 19.41 -15.51
N ARG A 147 -5.33 20.35 -14.67
CA ARG A 147 -6.11 21.52 -15.11
C ARG A 147 -5.37 22.31 -16.19
N LYS A 148 -4.09 22.62 -15.96
CA LYS A 148 -3.25 23.32 -16.93
C LYS A 148 -3.03 22.53 -18.21
N LYS A 149 -2.88 21.21 -18.12
CA LYS A 149 -2.75 20.33 -19.28
C LYS A 149 -4.04 20.30 -20.10
N ILE A 150 -5.17 20.02 -19.43
CA ILE A 150 -6.49 19.96 -20.08
C ILE A 150 -6.83 21.30 -20.77
N ARG A 151 -6.51 22.43 -20.13
CA ARG A 151 -6.71 23.75 -20.74
C ARG A 151 -5.95 23.89 -22.06
N ARG A 152 -4.66 23.57 -22.07
CA ARG A 152 -3.85 23.61 -23.30
C ARG A 152 -4.41 22.70 -24.39
N ASP A 153 -4.85 21.51 -24.01
CA ASP A 153 -5.40 20.53 -24.93
C ASP A 153 -6.74 21.04 -25.53
N VAL A 154 -7.63 21.64 -24.71
CA VAL A 154 -8.90 22.25 -25.15
C VAL A 154 -8.65 23.45 -26.07
N GLU A 155 -7.72 24.33 -25.69
CA GLU A 155 -7.40 25.52 -26.53
C GLU A 155 -6.80 25.10 -27.88
N ALA A 156 -5.97 24.07 -27.92
CA ALA A 156 -5.42 23.51 -29.16
C ALA A 156 -6.54 22.90 -30.02
N GLU A 157 -7.41 22.09 -29.44
CA GLU A 157 -8.55 21.46 -30.12
C GLU A 157 -9.49 22.50 -30.73
N MET A 158 -9.82 23.56 -29.98
CA MET A 158 -10.69 24.64 -30.49
C MET A 158 -10.04 25.43 -31.65
N ARG A 159 -8.72 25.67 -31.53
CA ARG A 159 -7.96 26.33 -32.61
C ARG A 159 -7.93 25.49 -33.88
N ASP A 160 -7.69 24.18 -33.75
CA ASP A 160 -7.64 23.27 -34.89
C ASP A 160 -9.00 23.15 -35.60
N LEU A 161 -10.10 23.28 -34.83
CA LEU A 161 -11.46 23.32 -35.36
C LEU A 161 -11.88 24.70 -35.91
N GLY A 162 -11.06 25.73 -35.72
CA GLY A 162 -11.39 27.11 -36.11
C GLY A 162 -12.54 27.75 -35.32
N ILE A 163 -12.73 27.27 -34.06
CA ILE A 163 -13.81 27.73 -33.19
C ILE A 163 -13.23 28.60 -32.08
N ASP A 164 -13.82 29.76 -31.83
CA ASP A 164 -13.55 30.59 -30.64
C ASP A 164 -14.78 30.59 -29.71
N PRO A 165 -14.81 29.71 -28.70
CA PRO A 165 -15.94 29.60 -27.79
C PRO A 165 -15.96 30.66 -26.69
N GLY A 166 -14.90 31.46 -26.55
CA GLY A 166 -14.67 32.38 -25.46
C GLY A 166 -14.18 31.73 -24.19
N GLU A 167 -13.57 32.52 -23.31
CA GLU A 167 -12.88 32.07 -22.06
C GLU A 167 -13.80 31.34 -21.09
N GLU A 168 -15.02 31.80 -20.91
CA GLU A 168 -16.00 31.19 -20.00
C GLU A 168 -16.32 29.76 -20.42
N LYS A 169 -16.52 29.50 -21.73
CA LYS A 169 -16.84 28.17 -22.24
C LYS A 169 -15.63 27.24 -22.20
N ILE A 170 -14.43 27.76 -22.45
CA ILE A 170 -13.19 27.00 -22.29
C ILE A 170 -13.07 26.53 -20.83
N SER A 171 -13.25 27.44 -19.88
CA SER A 171 -13.18 27.13 -18.46
C SER A 171 -14.21 26.08 -18.03
N GLU A 172 -15.44 26.15 -18.50
CA GLU A 172 -16.49 25.16 -18.25
C GLU A 172 -16.08 23.77 -18.77
N ILE A 173 -15.55 23.69 -19.98
CA ILE A 173 -15.08 22.43 -20.58
C ILE A 173 -13.91 21.85 -19.78
N VAL A 174 -12.95 22.69 -19.38
CA VAL A 174 -11.79 22.30 -18.59
C VAL A 174 -12.22 21.70 -17.26
N GLU A 175 -13.07 22.39 -16.50
CA GLU A 175 -13.53 21.92 -15.20
C GLU A 175 -14.35 20.60 -15.31
N LYS A 176 -15.16 20.48 -16.36
CA LYS A 176 -15.88 19.23 -16.63
C LYS A 176 -14.91 18.05 -16.85
N ARG A 177 -13.93 18.22 -17.77
CA ARG A 177 -12.94 17.17 -18.07
C ARG A 177 -12.07 16.84 -16.85
N LEU A 178 -11.71 17.87 -16.08
CA LEU A 178 -10.93 17.70 -14.85
C LEU A 178 -11.70 16.87 -13.82
N ARG A 179 -12.97 17.15 -13.57
CA ARG A 179 -13.81 16.34 -12.66
C ARG A 179 -13.91 14.89 -13.09
N GLU A 180 -13.99 14.64 -14.37
CA GLU A 180 -13.99 13.27 -14.91
C GLU A 180 -12.65 12.58 -14.71
N GLU A 181 -11.53 13.29 -14.84
CA GLU A 181 -10.20 12.76 -14.57
C GLU A 181 -10.03 12.44 -13.09
N ILE A 182 -10.42 13.36 -12.19
CA ILE A 182 -10.36 13.14 -10.74
C ILE A 182 -11.19 11.92 -10.35
N LYS A 183 -12.43 11.83 -10.82
CA LYS A 183 -13.29 10.68 -10.55
C LYS A 183 -12.65 9.36 -10.97
N ARG A 184 -12.09 9.31 -12.17
CA ARG A 184 -11.39 8.11 -12.68
C ARG A 184 -10.13 7.80 -11.88
N GLY A 185 -9.35 8.82 -11.49
CA GLY A 185 -8.17 8.63 -10.65
C GLY A 185 -8.49 8.03 -9.29
N VAL A 186 -9.52 8.54 -8.62
CA VAL A 186 -10.00 7.99 -7.34
C VAL A 186 -10.52 6.55 -7.51
N GLN A 187 -11.27 6.28 -8.57
CA GLN A 187 -11.72 4.91 -8.87
C GLN A 187 -10.55 3.97 -9.16
N THR A 188 -9.49 4.45 -9.80
CA THR A 188 -8.27 3.67 -10.05
C THR A 188 -7.60 3.29 -8.73
N ILE A 189 -7.44 4.24 -7.80
CA ILE A 189 -6.87 3.95 -6.46
C ILE A 189 -7.72 2.89 -5.76
N GLN A 190 -9.03 3.10 -5.68
CA GLN A 190 -9.92 2.15 -5.02
C GLN A 190 -9.84 0.76 -5.65
N TYR A 191 -9.95 0.68 -6.98
CA TYR A 191 -9.89 -0.59 -7.70
C TYR A 191 -8.57 -1.33 -7.45
N GLN A 192 -7.45 -0.63 -7.59
CA GLN A 192 -6.14 -1.26 -7.43
C GLN A 192 -5.89 -1.69 -5.98
N VAL A 193 -6.26 -0.88 -4.99
CA VAL A 193 -6.07 -1.25 -3.57
C VAL A 193 -6.88 -2.48 -3.19
N VAL A 194 -8.14 -2.61 -3.66
CA VAL A 194 -8.99 -3.75 -3.30
C VAL A 194 -8.70 -5.02 -4.11
N THR A 195 -8.05 -4.90 -5.26
CA THR A 195 -7.74 -6.05 -6.13
C THR A 195 -6.27 -6.48 -6.09
N LEU A 196 -5.40 -5.66 -5.50
CA LEU A 196 -3.98 -5.93 -5.45
C LEU A 196 -3.66 -7.03 -4.44
N MET A 197 -2.89 -8.01 -4.87
CA MET A 197 -2.23 -8.97 -4.00
C MET A 197 -0.72 -8.68 -4.02
N THR A 198 -0.14 -8.53 -2.84
CA THR A 198 1.31 -8.30 -2.70
C THR A 198 2.10 -9.60 -2.88
N THR A 199 3.43 -9.49 -2.96
CA THR A 199 4.33 -10.65 -3.16
C THR A 199 4.24 -11.67 -2.03
N ASN A 200 3.91 -11.24 -0.81
CA ASN A 200 3.70 -12.11 0.35
C ASN A 200 2.22 -12.55 0.50
N GLY A 201 1.38 -12.28 -0.50
CA GLY A 201 -0.03 -12.67 -0.52
C GLY A 201 -0.94 -11.84 0.39
N GLN A 202 -0.46 -10.72 0.92
CA GLN A 202 -1.24 -9.81 1.75
C GLN A 202 -2.01 -8.80 0.88
N ALA A 203 -3.27 -8.55 1.20
CA ALA A 203 -3.98 -7.39 0.66
C ALA A 203 -3.46 -6.11 1.36
N PRO A 204 -3.29 -4.98 0.63
CA PRO A 204 -2.89 -3.74 1.25
C PRO A 204 -3.89 -3.31 2.33
N PHE A 205 -3.42 -3.09 3.55
CA PHE A 205 -4.20 -2.48 4.62
C PHE A 205 -3.84 -1.00 4.70
N VAL A 206 -4.75 -0.13 4.27
CA VAL A 206 -4.46 1.29 4.06
C VAL A 206 -5.39 2.15 4.90
N THR A 207 -4.81 2.98 5.77
CA THR A 207 -5.49 4.09 6.42
C THR A 207 -5.33 5.34 5.56
N VAL A 208 -6.45 6.02 5.29
CA VAL A 208 -6.47 7.20 4.44
C VAL A 208 -6.74 8.44 5.27
N PHE A 209 -5.83 9.39 5.24
CA PHE A 209 -6.02 10.72 5.81
C PHE A 209 -6.55 11.70 4.76
N MET A 210 -7.45 12.57 5.21
CA MET A 210 -8.04 13.64 4.39
C MET A 210 -7.95 14.96 5.15
N TYR A 211 -6.73 15.41 5.41
CA TYR A 211 -6.49 16.64 6.16
C TYR A 211 -6.30 17.83 5.24
N LEU A 212 -7.29 18.71 5.17
CA LEU A 212 -7.21 19.96 4.38
C LEU A 212 -6.06 20.88 4.82
N ASN A 213 -5.59 20.74 6.06
CA ASN A 213 -4.47 21.56 6.56
C ASN A 213 -3.10 21.17 5.97
N GLU A 214 -2.99 19.99 5.35
CA GLU A 214 -1.79 19.59 4.61
C GLU A 214 -1.69 20.25 3.24
N ALA A 215 -2.79 20.79 2.72
CA ALA A 215 -2.80 21.55 1.48
C ALA A 215 -2.04 22.87 1.64
N ARG A 216 -1.13 23.16 0.71
CA ARG A 216 -0.19 24.28 0.76
C ARG A 216 -0.80 25.62 0.36
N SER A 217 -1.88 25.59 -0.41
CA SER A 217 -2.53 26.77 -0.94
C SER A 217 -4.05 26.70 -0.83
N LYS A 218 -4.72 27.86 -1.02
CA LYS A 218 -6.18 27.90 -1.09
C LYS A 218 -6.73 27.11 -2.31
N ALA A 219 -6.00 27.10 -3.42
CA ALA A 219 -6.38 26.35 -4.60
C ALA A 219 -6.34 24.84 -4.32
N GLU A 220 -5.28 24.33 -3.69
CA GLU A 220 -5.19 22.92 -3.31
C GLU A 220 -6.28 22.51 -2.30
N LYS A 221 -6.71 23.42 -1.42
CA LYS A 221 -7.83 23.15 -0.50
C LYS A 221 -9.17 23.09 -1.20
N HIS A 222 -9.30 23.79 -2.31
CA HIS A 222 -10.51 23.77 -3.13
C HIS A 222 -10.59 22.50 -4.00
N ASP A 223 -9.47 22.08 -4.52
CA ASP A 223 -9.32 20.88 -5.37
C ASP A 223 -9.40 19.59 -4.55
#